data_52771d9a3009dadb07a0f962067cb5bb
#
_entry.id   52771d9a3009dadb07a0f962067cb5bb
#
_cell.length_a   1.000
_cell.length_b   1.000
_cell.length_c   1.000
_cell.angle_alpha   90.00
_cell.angle_beta   90.00
_cell.angle_gamma   90.00
#
_symmetry.space_group_name_H-M   'P 1'
#
loop_
_entity.id
_entity.type
_entity.pdbx_description
1 polymer ?
#
loop_
_entity_poly.entity_id
_entity_poly.type
_entity_poly.pdbx_seq_one_letter_code
_entity_poly.pdbx_strand_id
1 'polypeptide(L)'
;LSYSLRERDSGALITVKKIKGETTMRVMIAASIVAFGLTTPAHAELRYYIDQDVLRKNEAPTLLHRAMRDVGSNPTGWSHRWCGRQMAMWVGEGPNLARDWAHYGKATVPRPGAIGVMNGHVGVVKEVQGHLVILVSGNHTGKSGNRKVGIGSYSMNRFIAFREP
;
A
#
# COMPACT_ATOMS: atom_id res chain seq x y z
N LEU A 1 21.22 -12.62 -17.29
CA LEU A 1 20.14 -12.98 -18.22
C LEU A 1 19.83 -11.75 -19.06
N SER A 2 20.07 -11.85 -20.37
CA SER A 2 19.77 -10.78 -21.34
C SER A 2 18.43 -11.10 -21.97
N TYR A 3 17.54 -10.12 -22.00
CA TYR A 3 16.27 -10.23 -22.73
C TYR A 3 16.38 -9.39 -24.00
N SER A 4 16.11 -10.00 -25.15
CA SER A 4 16.03 -9.33 -26.45
C SER A 4 14.57 -9.39 -26.91
N LEU A 5 13.96 -8.24 -27.12
CA LEU A 5 12.67 -8.12 -27.80
C LEU A 5 12.94 -7.63 -29.23
N ARG A 6 12.50 -8.40 -30.18
CA ARG A 6 12.61 -8.05 -31.61
C ARG A 6 11.24 -7.57 -32.08
N GLU A 7 11.13 -6.33 -32.38
CA GLU A 7 9.97 -5.76 -33.07
C GLU A 7 10.20 -5.82 -34.58
N ARG A 8 9.22 -6.28 -35.31
CA ARG A 8 9.38 -6.77 -36.67
C ARG A 8 9.22 -5.68 -37.73
N ASP A 9 9.18 -4.41 -37.44
CA ASP A 9 9.01 -3.41 -38.50
C ASP A 9 9.70 -2.05 -38.32
N SER A 10 10.61 -1.83 -37.40
CA SER A 10 11.27 -0.53 -37.30
C SER A 10 12.72 -0.52 -36.84
N GLY A 11 13.46 -1.58 -36.98
CA GLY A 11 14.94 -1.56 -36.90
C GLY A 11 15.60 -1.05 -35.61
N ALA A 12 14.87 -0.81 -34.54
CA ALA A 12 15.43 -0.36 -33.28
C ALA A 12 15.68 -1.55 -32.35
N LEU A 13 16.94 -1.86 -32.08
CA LEU A 13 17.38 -2.85 -31.12
C LEU A 13 17.53 -2.19 -29.74
N ILE A 14 16.68 -2.55 -28.79
CA ILE A 14 16.83 -2.09 -27.40
C ILE A 14 17.60 -3.16 -26.63
N THR A 15 18.83 -2.88 -26.26
CA THR A 15 19.64 -3.76 -25.42
C THR A 15 19.58 -3.27 -23.98
N VAL A 16 19.02 -4.05 -23.09
CA VAL A 16 19.02 -3.78 -21.66
C VAL A 16 20.16 -4.56 -21.00
N LYS A 17 21.19 -3.88 -20.53
CA LYS A 17 22.31 -4.47 -19.81
C LYS A 17 22.05 -4.44 -18.30
N LYS A 18 21.99 -5.60 -17.66
CA LYS A 18 21.90 -5.71 -16.20
C LYS A 18 23.27 -5.46 -15.58
N ILE A 19 23.40 -4.38 -14.83
CA ILE A 19 24.60 -4.09 -14.02
C ILE A 19 24.42 -4.79 -12.68
N LYS A 20 25.36 -5.66 -12.32
CA LYS A 20 25.38 -6.42 -11.09
C LYS A 20 26.12 -5.60 -10.03
N GLY A 21 25.44 -5.22 -8.96
CA GLY A 21 26.04 -4.63 -7.75
C GLY A 21 25.52 -3.22 -7.49
N GLU A 22 24.83 -3.13 -6.36
CA GLU A 22 24.37 -1.94 -5.62
C GLU A 22 22.88 -1.64 -5.64
N THR A 23 22.38 -1.42 -4.44
CA THR A 23 20.98 -1.32 -4.02
C THR A 23 20.26 -0.04 -4.49
N THR A 24 20.74 0.58 -5.54
CA THR A 24 20.07 1.73 -6.17
C THR A 24 20.09 1.56 -7.68
N MET A 25 19.01 0.98 -8.22
CA MET A 25 18.86 0.87 -9.66
C MET A 25 18.47 2.25 -10.23
N ARG A 26 19.48 3.07 -10.58
CA ARG A 26 19.27 4.24 -11.41
C ARG A 26 19.07 3.76 -12.85
N VAL A 27 17.82 3.72 -13.29
CA VAL A 27 17.51 3.51 -14.70
C VAL A 27 17.80 4.82 -15.42
N MET A 28 18.97 4.93 -16.04
CA MET A 28 19.25 6.01 -16.98
C MET A 28 18.61 5.64 -18.32
N ILE A 29 17.48 6.24 -18.62
CA ILE A 29 16.89 6.18 -19.95
C ILE A 29 17.53 7.31 -20.75
N ALA A 30 18.52 6.97 -21.57
CA ALA A 30 19.03 7.88 -22.59
C ALA A 30 17.97 7.97 -23.70
N ALA A 31 17.17 9.01 -23.70
CA ALA A 31 16.28 9.32 -24.79
C ALA A 31 17.08 9.98 -25.90
N SER A 32 17.50 9.22 -26.90
CA SER A 32 17.94 9.79 -28.20
C SER A 32 16.67 10.24 -28.93
N ILE A 33 16.41 11.54 -28.92
CA ILE A 33 15.38 12.16 -29.74
C ILE A 33 15.94 12.25 -31.17
N VAL A 34 15.54 11.30 -32.01
CA VAL A 34 15.63 11.49 -33.45
C VAL A 34 14.31 12.11 -33.89
N ALA A 35 14.38 13.39 -34.24
CA ALA A 35 13.26 14.12 -34.80
C ALA A 35 12.94 13.58 -36.20
N PHE A 36 11.83 12.83 -36.30
CA PHE A 36 10.99 12.81 -37.51
C PHE A 36 9.55 12.49 -37.07
N GLY A 37 8.65 13.34 -37.52
CA GLY A 37 7.28 13.49 -37.06
C GLY A 37 6.41 12.22 -37.14
N LEU A 38 5.37 12.28 -36.34
CA LEU A 38 4.25 11.35 -36.16
C LEU A 38 4.48 10.26 -35.09
N THR A 39 4.66 10.69 -33.83
CA THR A 39 4.41 9.80 -32.70
C THR A 39 2.89 9.74 -32.47
N THR A 40 2.30 8.59 -32.78
CA THR A 40 0.89 8.33 -32.41
C THR A 40 0.75 8.35 -30.88
N PRO A 41 -0.34 8.92 -30.33
CA PRO A 41 -0.54 9.02 -28.87
C PRO A 41 -0.52 7.66 -28.14
N ALA A 42 -0.77 6.57 -28.85
CA ALA A 42 -0.74 5.21 -28.29
C ALA A 42 0.63 4.78 -27.73
N HIS A 43 1.73 5.23 -28.32
CA HIS A 43 3.07 4.87 -27.82
C HIS A 43 3.46 5.65 -26.55
N ALA A 44 2.97 6.87 -26.38
CA ALA A 44 3.21 7.67 -25.19
C ALA A 44 2.44 7.12 -23.99
N GLU A 45 1.19 6.66 -24.17
CA GLU A 45 0.38 6.03 -23.13
C GLU A 45 0.98 4.70 -22.67
N LEU A 46 1.47 3.87 -23.59
CA LEU A 46 2.06 2.58 -23.24
C LEU A 46 3.33 2.73 -22.40
N ARG A 47 4.19 3.72 -22.72
CA ARG A 47 5.39 4.03 -21.93
C ARG A 47 5.02 4.55 -20.54
N TYR A 48 4.05 5.44 -20.44
CA TYR A 48 3.56 5.94 -19.16
C TYR A 48 2.99 4.81 -18.29
N TYR A 49 2.25 3.88 -18.87
CA TYR A 49 1.67 2.74 -18.16
C TYR A 49 2.75 1.75 -17.65
N ILE A 50 3.76 1.45 -18.46
CA ILE A 50 4.88 0.57 -18.07
C ILE A 50 5.71 1.19 -16.95
N ASP A 51 5.99 2.49 -17.00
CA ASP A 51 6.75 3.19 -15.96
C ASP A 51 5.99 3.22 -14.63
N GLN A 52 4.68 3.39 -14.64
CA GLN A 52 3.86 3.36 -13.43
C GLN A 52 3.80 1.96 -12.80
N ASP A 53 3.77 0.89 -13.59
CA ASP A 53 3.79 -0.48 -13.08
C ASP A 53 5.16 -0.87 -12.51
N VAL A 54 6.25 -0.41 -13.11
CA VAL A 54 7.62 -0.63 -12.61
C VAL A 54 7.84 0.15 -11.31
N LEU A 55 7.38 1.40 -11.23
CA LEU A 55 7.46 2.22 -10.02
C LEU A 55 6.64 1.58 -8.89
N ARG A 56 5.42 1.13 -9.18
CA ARG A 56 4.53 0.49 -8.20
C ARG A 56 5.11 -0.81 -7.63
N LYS A 57 5.84 -1.60 -8.42
CA LYS A 57 6.49 -2.84 -7.97
C LYS A 57 7.70 -2.60 -7.07
N ASN A 58 8.32 -1.43 -7.15
CA ASN A 58 9.50 -1.07 -6.37
C ASN A 58 9.17 -0.22 -5.13
N GLU A 59 7.92 0.23 -4.98
CA GLU A 59 7.49 0.94 -3.77
C GLU A 59 7.36 -0.03 -2.58
N ALA A 60 7.78 0.45 -1.41
CA ALA A 60 7.55 -0.28 -0.17
C ALA A 60 6.03 -0.54 0.00
N PRO A 61 5.64 -1.73 0.49
CA PRO A 61 4.23 -2.06 0.65
C PRO A 61 3.51 -0.99 1.46
N THR A 62 2.40 -0.46 0.93
CA THR A 62 1.56 0.52 1.62
C THR A 62 1.05 -0.04 2.95
N LEU A 63 0.66 0.83 3.88
CA LEU A 63 0.09 0.42 5.17
C LEU A 63 -1.11 -0.52 4.96
N LEU A 64 -2.00 -0.20 4.02
CA LEU A 64 -3.14 -1.05 3.69
C LEU A 64 -2.71 -2.42 3.14
N HIS A 65 -1.72 -2.47 2.28
CA HIS A 65 -1.21 -3.74 1.75
C HIS A 65 -0.64 -4.63 2.87
N ARG A 66 0.13 -4.06 3.81
CA ARG A 66 0.63 -4.78 4.99
C ARG A 66 -0.51 -5.33 5.84
N ALA A 67 -1.54 -4.52 6.09
CA ALA A 67 -2.70 -4.95 6.88
C ALA A 67 -3.50 -6.06 6.19
N MET A 68 -3.72 -5.95 4.89
CA MET A 68 -4.48 -6.96 4.11
C MET A 68 -3.78 -8.32 4.06
N ARG A 69 -2.44 -8.34 3.99
CA ARG A 69 -1.65 -9.58 4.00
C ARG A 69 -1.86 -10.40 5.26
N ASP A 70 -2.10 -9.76 6.39
CA ASP A 70 -2.21 -10.42 7.69
C ASP A 70 -3.65 -10.87 8.02
N VAL A 71 -4.63 -10.61 7.15
CA VAL A 71 -6.03 -11.03 7.36
C VAL A 71 -6.12 -12.54 7.58
N GLY A 72 -6.82 -12.94 8.63
CA GLY A 72 -6.97 -14.33 9.05
C GLY A 72 -5.88 -14.83 10.01
N SER A 73 -4.87 -14.03 10.32
CA SER A 73 -3.77 -14.38 11.23
C SER A 73 -3.80 -13.57 12.53
N ASN A 74 -2.92 -13.93 13.48
CA ASN A 74 -2.63 -13.16 14.69
C ASN A 74 -1.10 -13.03 14.83
N PRO A 75 -0.48 -12.07 14.13
CA PRO A 75 0.98 -11.90 14.15
C PRO A 75 1.53 -11.45 15.51
N THR A 76 0.68 -10.87 16.38
CA THR A 76 1.11 -10.37 17.69
C THR A 76 1.33 -11.47 18.71
N GLY A 77 0.70 -12.63 18.55
CA GLY A 77 0.65 -13.71 19.54
C GLY A 77 -0.19 -13.38 20.79
N TRP A 78 -0.76 -12.18 20.91
CA TRP A 78 -1.56 -11.78 22.06
C TRP A 78 -3.00 -12.32 21.94
N SER A 79 -3.60 -12.70 23.07
CA SER A 79 -4.95 -13.25 23.09
C SER A 79 -6.07 -12.21 23.01
N HIS A 80 -5.85 -10.98 23.50
CA HIS A 80 -6.87 -9.92 23.55
C HIS A 80 -6.25 -8.51 23.55
N ARG A 81 -7.05 -7.49 23.19
CA ARG A 81 -6.70 -6.05 23.20
C ARG A 81 -5.44 -5.70 22.40
N TRP A 82 -5.19 -6.38 21.31
CA TRP A 82 -3.95 -6.22 20.54
C TRP A 82 -4.08 -5.42 19.24
N CYS A 83 -5.22 -4.73 19.01
CA CYS A 83 -5.40 -3.92 17.79
C CYS A 83 -4.39 -2.76 17.68
N GLY A 84 -4.06 -2.07 18.81
CA GLY A 84 -3.04 -1.03 18.81
C GLY A 84 -1.64 -1.58 18.54
N ARG A 85 -1.27 -2.70 19.18
CA ARG A 85 0.00 -3.38 18.91
C ARG A 85 0.12 -3.86 17.47
N GLN A 86 -0.96 -4.41 16.89
CA GLN A 86 -0.95 -4.80 15.48
C GLN A 86 -0.73 -3.61 14.56
N MET A 87 -1.35 -2.48 14.89
CA MET A 87 -1.13 -1.24 14.13
C MET A 87 0.34 -0.81 14.21
N ALA A 88 0.96 -0.85 15.40
CA ALA A 88 2.38 -0.56 15.58
C ALA A 88 3.28 -1.48 14.73
N MET A 89 2.94 -2.77 14.63
CA MET A 89 3.68 -3.70 13.76
C MET A 89 3.55 -3.33 12.27
N TRP A 90 2.37 -2.87 11.83
CA TRP A 90 2.17 -2.47 10.43
C TRP A 90 2.86 -1.14 10.08
N VAL A 91 2.88 -0.20 11.01
CA VAL A 91 3.55 1.10 10.81
C VAL A 91 5.06 0.98 10.99
N GLY A 92 5.52 0.09 11.89
CA GLY A 92 6.91 -0.10 12.30
C GLY A 92 7.18 0.40 13.72
N GLU A 93 6.34 1.32 14.21
CA GLU A 93 6.40 1.89 15.56
C GLU A 93 5.01 2.39 15.99
N GLY A 94 4.88 2.81 17.24
CA GLY A 94 3.67 3.47 17.73
C GLY A 94 3.09 2.88 19.02
N PRO A 95 1.98 3.46 19.52
CA PRO A 95 1.40 3.07 20.79
C PRO A 95 0.73 1.69 20.75
N ASN A 96 0.73 1.00 21.89
CA ASN A 96 0.02 -0.27 22.01
C ASN A 96 -1.49 -0.09 22.26
N LEU A 97 -1.92 1.06 22.78
CA LEU A 97 -3.32 1.33 23.06
C LEU A 97 -4.01 1.96 21.84
N ALA A 98 -5.19 1.46 21.52
CA ALA A 98 -5.92 1.90 20.33
C ALA A 98 -6.22 3.41 20.31
N ARG A 99 -6.66 3.97 21.42
CA ARG A 99 -7.04 5.40 21.51
C ARG A 99 -5.84 6.36 21.33
N ASP A 100 -4.64 5.94 21.70
CA ASP A 100 -3.44 6.79 21.65
C ASP A 100 -3.01 7.06 20.20
N TRP A 101 -3.45 6.24 19.27
CA TRP A 101 -3.30 6.48 17.83
C TRP A 101 -4.01 7.75 17.36
N ALA A 102 -4.94 8.31 18.15
CA ALA A 102 -5.58 9.58 17.83
C ALA A 102 -4.58 10.78 17.82
N HIS A 103 -3.41 10.62 18.40
CA HIS A 103 -2.34 11.62 18.44
C HIS A 103 -1.13 11.27 17.58
N TYR A 104 -1.16 10.14 16.89
CA TYR A 104 -0.07 9.67 16.05
C TYR A 104 -0.10 10.34 14.67
N GLY A 105 1.09 10.64 14.11
CA GLY A 105 1.23 11.15 12.76
C GLY A 105 0.45 12.44 12.48
N LYS A 106 0.02 12.62 11.25
CA LYS A 106 -0.73 13.79 10.79
C LYS A 106 -2.23 13.51 10.75
N ALA A 107 -3.05 14.54 11.04
CA ALA A 107 -4.49 14.45 10.85
C ALA A 107 -4.81 14.32 9.35
N THR A 108 -5.78 13.47 9.03
CA THR A 108 -6.24 13.27 7.66
C THR A 108 -7.75 13.02 7.60
N VAL A 109 -8.28 12.89 6.40
CA VAL A 109 -9.67 12.50 6.15
C VAL A 109 -9.80 10.98 6.06
N PRO A 110 -11.01 10.40 6.24
CA PRO A 110 -11.23 8.98 6.00
C PRO A 110 -10.98 8.63 4.53
N ARG A 111 -9.91 7.87 4.28
CA ARG A 111 -9.53 7.39 2.94
C ARG A 111 -8.79 6.07 3.03
N PRO A 112 -8.75 5.25 1.97
CA PRO A 112 -7.95 4.02 1.97
C PRO A 112 -6.50 4.27 2.40
N GLY A 113 -5.99 3.42 3.31
CA GLY A 113 -4.65 3.53 3.88
C GLY A 113 -4.54 4.44 5.11
N ALA A 114 -5.53 5.26 5.43
CA ALA A 114 -5.55 6.03 6.66
C ALA A 114 -5.73 5.12 7.89
N ILE A 115 -5.22 5.54 9.04
CA ILE A 115 -5.45 4.91 10.34
C ILE A 115 -6.78 5.44 10.89
N GLY A 116 -7.78 4.58 11.02
CA GLY A 116 -9.06 4.91 11.63
C GLY A 116 -9.06 4.56 13.11
N VAL A 117 -9.28 5.56 13.97
CA VAL A 117 -9.17 5.45 15.43
C VAL A 117 -10.53 5.61 16.08
N MET A 118 -10.88 4.67 16.95
CA MET A 118 -12.05 4.71 17.84
C MET A 118 -11.58 4.61 19.30
N ASN A 119 -12.42 4.93 20.29
CA ASN A 119 -12.03 4.90 21.71
C ASN A 119 -11.42 3.56 22.17
N GLY A 120 -11.88 2.45 21.65
CA GLY A 120 -11.43 1.10 22.05
C GLY A 120 -10.89 0.26 20.90
N HIS A 121 -10.74 0.82 19.69
CA HIS A 121 -10.32 0.05 18.52
C HIS A 121 -9.57 0.94 17.51
N VAL A 122 -8.67 0.33 16.75
CA VAL A 122 -7.91 0.99 15.69
C VAL A 122 -7.67 0.01 14.53
N GLY A 123 -7.63 0.54 13.33
CA GLY A 123 -7.36 -0.25 12.12
C GLY A 123 -7.00 0.63 10.94
N VAL A 124 -6.65 0.00 9.83
CA VAL A 124 -6.37 0.67 8.56
C VAL A 124 -7.65 0.74 7.75
N VAL A 125 -7.99 1.93 7.27
CA VAL A 125 -9.14 2.11 6.39
C VAL A 125 -8.88 1.38 5.08
N LYS A 126 -9.76 0.43 4.76
CA LYS A 126 -9.78 -0.26 3.47
C LYS A 126 -10.60 0.52 2.45
N GLU A 127 -11.75 1.04 2.88
CA GLU A 127 -12.73 1.66 2.01
C GLU A 127 -13.66 2.55 2.83
N VAL A 128 -14.25 3.56 2.18
CA VAL A 128 -15.32 4.40 2.74
C VAL A 128 -16.55 4.27 1.85
N GLN A 129 -17.68 3.87 2.43
CA GLN A 129 -18.95 3.65 1.76
C GLN A 129 -20.03 4.51 2.42
N GLY A 130 -20.21 5.74 1.93
CA GLY A 130 -21.14 6.71 2.52
C GLY A 130 -20.79 6.97 4.00
N HIS A 131 -21.67 6.56 4.91
CA HIS A 131 -21.47 6.73 6.37
C HIS A 131 -20.75 5.55 7.04
N LEU A 132 -20.31 4.57 6.26
CA LEU A 132 -19.58 3.40 6.76
C LEU A 132 -18.10 3.48 6.40
N VAL A 133 -17.27 3.06 7.33
CA VAL A 133 -15.82 2.88 7.15
C VAL A 133 -15.50 1.41 7.31
N ILE A 134 -14.90 0.83 6.29
CA ILE A 134 -14.45 -0.55 6.30
C ILE A 134 -13.00 -0.56 6.78
N LEU A 135 -12.73 -1.22 7.91
CA LEU A 135 -11.39 -1.35 8.49
C LEU A 135 -10.81 -2.74 8.33
N VAL A 136 -9.51 -2.81 8.11
CA VAL A 136 -8.68 -3.97 8.43
C VAL A 136 -8.07 -3.73 9.80
N SER A 137 -8.32 -4.62 10.76
CA SER A 137 -7.89 -4.39 12.14
C SER A 137 -7.49 -5.66 12.85
N GLY A 138 -6.53 -5.55 13.76
CA GLY A 138 -6.16 -6.62 14.69
C GLY A 138 -7.23 -6.82 15.78
N ASN A 139 -7.17 -7.96 16.47
CA ASN A 139 -8.10 -8.31 17.55
C ASN A 139 -9.58 -8.29 17.12
N HIS A 140 -9.83 -8.57 15.85
CA HIS A 140 -11.18 -8.66 15.30
C HIS A 140 -11.85 -9.95 15.78
N THR A 141 -13.08 -9.84 16.30
CA THR A 141 -13.82 -11.00 16.81
C THR A 141 -14.66 -11.57 15.67
N GLY A 142 -14.23 -12.69 15.11
CA GLY A 142 -15.03 -13.47 14.16
C GLY A 142 -16.08 -14.36 14.87
N LYS A 143 -16.93 -15.05 14.10
CA LYS A 143 -17.95 -15.98 14.61
C LYS A 143 -17.38 -17.12 15.47
N SER A 144 -16.09 -17.43 15.34
CA SER A 144 -15.40 -18.50 16.06
C SER A 144 -14.80 -18.09 17.42
N GLY A 145 -14.95 -16.83 17.85
CA GLY A 145 -14.29 -16.30 19.06
C GLY A 145 -12.78 -16.22 18.95
N ASN A 146 -12.19 -16.71 17.88
CA ASN A 146 -10.75 -16.70 17.65
C ASN A 146 -10.33 -15.34 17.11
N ARG A 147 -9.58 -14.57 17.91
CA ARG A 147 -9.20 -13.20 17.59
C ARG A 147 -8.07 -13.15 16.56
N LYS A 148 -8.40 -12.65 15.40
CA LYS A 148 -7.48 -12.54 14.25
C LYS A 148 -7.53 -11.13 13.68
N VAL A 149 -6.63 -10.82 12.77
CA VAL A 149 -6.79 -9.70 11.86
C VAL A 149 -8.01 -9.97 11.00
N GLY A 150 -8.91 -9.03 10.94
CA GLY A 150 -10.16 -9.15 10.18
C GLY A 150 -10.60 -7.85 9.56
N ILE A 151 -11.66 -7.95 8.75
CA ILE A 151 -12.28 -6.81 8.08
C ILE A 151 -13.64 -6.57 8.74
N GLY A 152 -13.88 -5.35 9.20
CA GLY A 152 -15.14 -4.95 9.82
C GLY A 152 -15.65 -3.63 9.28
N SER A 153 -16.99 -3.47 9.28
CA SER A 153 -17.69 -2.25 8.90
C SER A 153 -18.12 -1.50 10.16
N TYR A 154 -17.84 -0.20 10.19
CA TYR A 154 -18.12 0.66 11.34
C TYR A 154 -18.75 1.98 10.87
N SER A 155 -19.74 2.48 11.62
CA SER A 155 -20.31 3.80 11.34
C SER A 155 -19.27 4.90 11.55
N MET A 156 -19.27 5.91 10.67
CA MET A 156 -18.33 7.04 10.66
C MET A 156 -18.31 7.79 12.00
N ASN A 157 -19.44 7.91 12.68
CA ASN A 157 -19.57 8.61 13.95
C ASN A 157 -18.88 7.91 15.14
N ARG A 158 -18.38 6.68 14.97
CA ARG A 158 -17.59 5.97 15.99
C ARG A 158 -16.14 6.40 16.03
N PHE A 159 -15.67 7.06 14.97
CA PHE A 159 -14.27 7.45 14.85
C PHE A 159 -14.01 8.78 15.55
N ILE A 160 -12.95 8.82 16.33
CA ILE A 160 -12.47 10.03 17.04
C ILE A 160 -11.34 10.72 16.27
N ALA A 161 -10.66 10.00 15.37
CA ALA A 161 -9.63 10.56 14.50
C ALA A 161 -9.39 9.66 13.28
N PHE A 162 -8.88 10.30 12.21
CA PHE A 162 -8.19 9.65 11.12
C PHE A 162 -6.78 10.20 11.03
N ARG A 163 -5.79 9.32 10.86
CA ARG A 163 -4.37 9.66 10.91
C ARG A 163 -3.62 9.07 9.72
N GLU A 164 -2.53 9.74 9.39
CA GLU A 164 -1.55 9.32 8.39
C GLU A 164 -0.18 9.24 9.08
N PRO A 165 0.60 8.13 8.90
CA PRO A 165 1.93 7.97 9.48
C PRO A 165 2.91 9.05 9.04
#